data_b07aeb2c8b0ef3a90195556b02afaaae
#
_entry.id   b07aeb2c8b0ef3a90195556b02afaaae
#
_cell.length_a   1.000
_cell.length_b   1.000
_cell.length_c   1.000
_cell.angle_alpha   90.00
_cell.angle_beta   90.00
_cell.angle_gamma   90.00
#
_symmetry.space_group_name_H-M   'P 1'
#
loop_
_entity.id
_entity.type
_entity.pdbx_description
1 polymer ?
#
loop_
_entity_poly.entity_id
_entity_poly.type
_entity_poly.pdbx_seq_one_letter_code
_entity_poly.pdbx_strand_id
1 'polypeptide(L)'
;MSEQNKMLMRRAIKEVWNGGNFAAVDELVTSDVVLHLSKPGDEIHGPEGVRQFYTALHAAFPDIHFTIEDQLADGDKVVTRWTCHGTHQGEFQGMSPTGKQISVTGIDIDRIADGKVVECWPIMDELGMLQQLGAAP
;
A
#
# COMPACT_ATOMS: atom_id res chain seq x y z
N MET A 1 -9.57 19.49 8.55
CA MET A 1 -8.52 18.58 9.08
C MET A 1 -8.81 17.14 8.63
N SER A 2 -9.89 16.51 9.14
CA SER A 2 -10.22 15.12 8.77
C SER A 2 -10.46 14.93 7.28
N GLU A 3 -11.21 15.82 6.65
CA GLU A 3 -11.46 15.74 5.21
C GLU A 3 -10.18 15.92 4.40
N GLN A 4 -9.31 16.84 4.82
CA GLN A 4 -8.02 17.07 4.16
C GLN A 4 -7.12 15.84 4.27
N ASN A 5 -7.12 15.19 5.44
CA ASN A 5 -6.33 13.99 5.66
C ASN A 5 -6.85 12.82 4.81
N LYS A 6 -8.18 12.66 4.70
CA LYS A 6 -8.76 11.66 3.82
C LYS A 6 -8.40 11.93 2.35
N MET A 7 -8.44 13.19 1.93
CA MET A 7 -8.09 13.57 0.57
C MET A 7 -6.61 13.28 0.27
N LEU A 8 -5.73 13.50 1.24
CA LEU A 8 -4.31 13.16 1.11
C LEU A 8 -4.15 11.66 0.81
N MET A 9 -4.84 10.81 1.56
CA MET A 9 -4.75 9.37 1.35
C MET A 9 -5.38 8.95 0.03
N ARG A 10 -6.48 9.58 -0.39
CA ARG A 10 -7.05 9.32 -1.72
C ARG A 10 -6.07 9.69 -2.82
N ARG A 11 -5.35 10.79 -2.67
CA ARG A 11 -4.32 11.21 -3.61
C ARG A 11 -3.17 10.19 -3.64
N ALA A 12 -2.71 9.75 -2.48
CA ALA A 12 -1.63 8.76 -2.39
C ALA A 12 -2.01 7.46 -3.10
N ILE A 13 -3.22 6.98 -2.87
CA ILE A 13 -3.71 5.75 -3.50
C ILE A 13 -3.83 5.93 -5.02
N LYS A 14 -4.39 7.05 -5.46
CA LYS A 14 -4.57 7.32 -6.89
C LYS A 14 -3.23 7.47 -7.62
N GLU A 15 -2.33 8.27 -7.09
CA GLU A 15 -1.09 8.64 -7.80
C GLU A 15 0.01 7.62 -7.63
N VAL A 16 0.20 7.08 -6.43
CA VAL A 16 1.30 6.16 -6.12
C VAL A 16 0.86 4.72 -6.20
N TRP A 17 -0.14 4.33 -5.42
CA TRP A 17 -0.56 2.93 -5.36
C TRP A 17 -1.10 2.43 -6.70
N ASN A 18 -1.95 3.22 -7.36
CA ASN A 18 -2.53 2.86 -8.66
C ASN A 18 -1.72 3.41 -9.83
N GLY A 19 -1.35 4.68 -9.73
CA GLY A 19 -0.76 5.39 -10.86
C GLY A 19 0.71 5.13 -11.10
N GLY A 20 1.44 4.59 -10.11
CA GLY A 20 2.88 4.36 -10.23
C GLY A 20 3.70 5.63 -10.33
N ASN A 21 3.13 6.77 -9.95
CA ASN A 21 3.86 8.05 -9.93
C ASN A 21 4.72 8.13 -8.67
N PHE A 22 5.85 7.43 -8.67
CA PHE A 22 6.70 7.33 -7.49
C PHE A 22 7.44 8.64 -7.17
N ALA A 23 7.52 9.57 -8.13
CA ALA A 23 8.07 10.90 -7.88
C ALA A 23 7.20 11.71 -6.92
N ALA A 24 5.89 11.42 -6.84
CA ALA A 24 4.98 12.12 -5.93
C ALA A 24 5.19 11.75 -4.46
N VAL A 25 5.92 10.68 -4.17
CA VAL A 25 6.11 10.20 -2.79
C VAL A 25 6.66 11.30 -1.88
N ASP A 26 7.62 12.07 -2.34
CA ASP A 26 8.23 13.13 -1.53
C ASP A 26 7.24 14.22 -1.10
N GLU A 27 6.18 14.41 -1.87
CA GLU A 27 5.12 15.38 -1.51
C GLU A 27 4.12 14.79 -0.52
N LEU A 28 4.05 13.48 -0.41
CA LEU A 28 3.00 12.78 0.34
C LEU A 28 3.45 12.25 1.69
N VAL A 29 4.75 12.01 1.86
CA VAL A 29 5.29 11.44 3.10
C VAL A 29 6.39 12.31 3.67
N THR A 30 6.60 12.21 4.99
CA THR A 30 7.70 12.92 5.64
C THR A 30 9.02 12.22 5.38
N SER A 31 10.15 12.93 5.60
CA SER A 31 11.47 12.37 5.40
C SER A 31 11.78 11.20 6.34
N ASP A 32 11.09 11.13 7.48
CA ASP A 32 11.26 10.07 8.49
C ASP A 32 10.08 9.10 8.55
N VAL A 33 9.28 9.03 7.47
CA VAL A 33 8.11 8.14 7.42
C VAL A 33 8.50 6.69 7.70
N VAL A 34 7.61 5.98 8.41
CA VAL A 34 7.78 4.55 8.71
C VAL A 34 6.52 3.79 8.33
N LEU A 35 6.68 2.72 7.57
CA LEU A 35 5.62 1.76 7.31
C LEU A 35 5.90 0.52 8.18
N HIS A 36 4.95 0.21 9.06
CA HIS A 36 5.03 -0.96 9.93
C HIS A 36 4.28 -2.12 9.27
N LEU A 37 5.00 -3.00 8.59
CA LEU A 37 4.39 -4.15 7.95
C LEU A 37 3.86 -5.12 9.01
N SER A 38 2.99 -6.05 8.60
CA SER A 38 2.30 -6.92 9.55
C SER A 38 3.23 -7.83 10.35
N LYS A 39 4.42 -8.12 9.83
CA LYS A 39 5.40 -8.94 10.53
C LYS A 39 6.20 -8.07 11.50
N PRO A 40 6.23 -8.38 12.80
CA PRO A 40 7.00 -7.59 13.77
C PRO A 40 8.47 -7.43 13.36
N GLY A 41 8.96 -6.19 13.45
CA GLY A 41 10.33 -5.85 13.07
C GLY A 41 10.53 -5.63 11.58
N ASP A 42 9.50 -5.82 10.77
CA ASP A 42 9.56 -5.59 9.33
C ASP A 42 9.04 -4.19 9.03
N GLU A 43 9.97 -3.23 8.96
CA GLU A 43 9.64 -1.83 8.75
C GLU A 43 10.30 -1.28 7.50
N ILE A 44 9.61 -0.35 6.85
CA ILE A 44 10.13 0.39 5.70
C ILE A 44 10.31 1.83 6.16
N HIS A 45 11.49 2.38 5.92
CA HIS A 45 11.87 3.72 6.39
C HIS A 45 12.12 4.67 5.23
N GLY A 46 11.58 5.88 5.37
CA GLY A 46 11.85 7.01 4.50
C GLY A 46 11.19 6.93 3.13
N PRO A 47 11.20 8.06 2.39
CA PRO A 47 10.57 8.13 1.07
C PRO A 47 11.16 7.13 0.06
N GLU A 48 12.47 6.91 0.11
CA GLU A 48 13.12 5.97 -0.81
C GLU A 48 12.66 4.54 -0.55
N GLY A 49 12.53 4.14 0.73
CA GLY A 49 11.99 2.84 1.09
C GLY A 49 10.56 2.65 0.57
N VAL A 50 9.74 3.70 0.68
CA VAL A 50 8.37 3.69 0.17
C VAL A 50 8.37 3.52 -1.36
N ARG A 51 9.22 4.27 -2.06
CA ARG A 51 9.34 4.14 -3.53
C ARG A 51 9.74 2.72 -3.94
N GLN A 52 10.71 2.14 -3.26
CA GLN A 52 11.17 0.78 -3.56
C GLN A 52 10.06 -0.25 -3.32
N PHE A 53 9.30 -0.08 -2.26
CA PHE A 53 8.18 -0.97 -1.93
C PHE A 53 7.14 -0.99 -3.06
N TYR A 54 6.68 0.19 -3.51
CA TYR A 54 5.66 0.27 -4.55
C TYR A 54 6.22 -0.06 -5.94
N THR A 55 7.50 0.22 -6.19
CA THR A 55 8.16 -0.21 -7.44
C THR A 55 8.16 -1.73 -7.54
N ALA A 56 8.52 -2.42 -6.46
CA ALA A 56 8.51 -3.88 -6.42
C ALA A 56 7.11 -4.44 -6.61
N LEU A 57 6.13 -3.83 -5.98
CA LEU A 57 4.73 -4.24 -6.09
C LEU A 57 4.22 -4.11 -7.53
N HIS A 58 4.52 -2.99 -8.19
CA HIS A 58 4.14 -2.76 -9.58
C HIS A 58 4.90 -3.67 -10.56
N ALA A 59 6.12 -4.05 -10.22
CA ALA A 59 6.88 -5.02 -11.03
C ALA A 59 6.25 -6.41 -10.94
N ALA A 60 5.79 -6.81 -9.76
CA ALA A 60 5.15 -8.10 -9.55
C ALA A 60 3.74 -8.15 -10.15
N PHE A 61 2.98 -7.06 -10.03
CA PHE A 61 1.60 -6.94 -10.50
C PHE A 61 1.45 -5.66 -11.32
N PRO A 62 1.86 -5.66 -12.61
CA PRO A 62 1.86 -4.42 -13.41
C PRO A 62 0.49 -3.77 -13.58
N ASP A 63 -0.57 -4.55 -13.48
CA ASP A 63 -1.97 -4.09 -13.60
C ASP A 63 -2.63 -3.86 -12.23
N ILE A 64 -1.85 -3.78 -11.15
CA ILE A 64 -2.42 -3.67 -9.81
C ILE A 64 -3.31 -2.42 -9.68
N HIS A 65 -4.47 -2.61 -9.07
CA HIS A 65 -5.42 -1.53 -8.84
C HIS A 65 -6.07 -1.69 -7.46
N PHE A 66 -6.01 -0.63 -6.68
CA PHE A 66 -6.63 -0.54 -5.35
C PHE A 66 -7.91 0.25 -5.45
N THR A 67 -8.97 -0.29 -4.88
CA THR A 67 -10.27 0.38 -4.77
C THR A 67 -10.52 0.69 -3.30
N ILE A 68 -10.83 1.95 -3.00
CA ILE A 68 -11.22 2.36 -1.65
C ILE A 68 -12.64 1.90 -1.39
N GLU A 69 -12.82 0.99 -0.43
CA GLU A 69 -14.13 0.49 -0.05
C GLU A 69 -14.76 1.37 1.02
N ASP A 70 -13.95 1.88 1.96
CA ASP A 70 -14.41 2.70 3.06
C ASP A 70 -13.26 3.52 3.61
N GLN A 71 -13.55 4.69 4.15
CA GLN A 71 -12.53 5.58 4.69
C GLN A 71 -13.07 6.36 5.86
N LEU A 72 -12.37 6.31 6.98
CA LEU A 72 -12.71 7.00 8.21
C LEU A 72 -11.51 7.84 8.65
N ALA A 73 -11.77 8.94 9.35
CA ALA A 73 -10.71 9.75 9.93
C ALA A 73 -11.10 10.16 11.34
N ASP A 74 -10.12 10.14 12.25
CA ASP A 74 -10.27 10.59 13.62
C ASP A 74 -8.93 11.19 14.07
N GLY A 75 -8.98 12.47 14.44
CA GLY A 75 -7.78 13.20 14.81
C GLY A 75 -6.77 13.24 13.66
N ASP A 76 -5.57 12.78 13.93
CA ASP A 76 -4.48 12.74 12.95
C ASP A 76 -4.41 11.43 12.18
N LYS A 77 -5.38 10.53 12.36
CA LYS A 77 -5.34 9.21 11.72
C LYS A 77 -6.44 9.04 10.69
N VAL A 78 -6.09 8.36 9.60
CA VAL A 78 -7.03 7.95 8.55
C VAL A 78 -7.00 6.44 8.46
N VAL A 79 -8.18 5.82 8.44
CA VAL A 79 -8.35 4.38 8.22
C VAL A 79 -8.94 4.20 6.84
N THR A 80 -8.29 3.41 6.00
CA THR A 80 -8.78 3.11 4.65
C THR A 80 -8.89 1.60 4.49
N ARG A 81 -10.09 1.12 4.20
CA ARG A 81 -10.33 -0.27 3.82
C ARG A 81 -10.36 -0.36 2.31
N TRP A 82 -9.62 -1.28 1.75
CA TRP A 82 -9.43 -1.36 0.31
C TRP A 82 -9.47 -2.80 -0.20
N THR A 83 -9.70 -2.93 -1.49
CA THR A 83 -9.55 -4.19 -2.23
C THR A 83 -8.57 -3.93 -3.37
N CYS A 84 -7.63 -4.83 -3.60
CA CYS A 84 -6.78 -4.73 -4.77
C CYS A 84 -6.93 -5.94 -5.68
N HIS A 85 -6.75 -5.68 -6.96
CA HIS A 85 -6.76 -6.70 -8.02
C HIS A 85 -5.47 -6.58 -8.82
N GLY A 86 -4.96 -7.68 -9.29
CA GLY A 86 -3.77 -7.68 -10.13
C GLY A 86 -3.49 -9.06 -10.69
N THR A 87 -2.56 -9.11 -11.64
CA THR A 87 -2.10 -10.35 -12.27
C THR A 87 -0.62 -10.54 -11.96
N HIS A 88 -0.26 -11.70 -11.45
CA HIS A 88 1.12 -12.02 -11.06
C HIS A 88 1.98 -12.26 -12.29
N GLN A 89 2.66 -11.23 -12.76
CA GLN A 89 3.46 -11.25 -13.99
C GLN A 89 4.95 -10.97 -13.75
N GLY A 90 5.34 -10.67 -12.52
CA GLY A 90 6.73 -10.50 -12.12
C GLY A 90 7.02 -11.23 -10.83
N GLU A 91 8.30 -11.37 -10.49
CA GLU A 91 8.69 -12.02 -9.25
C GLU A 91 8.09 -11.31 -8.03
N PHE A 92 7.56 -12.09 -7.10
CA PHE A 92 6.99 -11.57 -5.85
C PHE A 92 7.45 -12.44 -4.69
N GLN A 93 8.20 -11.85 -3.75
CA GLN A 93 8.72 -12.53 -2.56
C GLN A 93 9.43 -13.84 -2.89
N GLY A 94 10.27 -13.81 -3.93
CA GLY A 94 11.02 -14.98 -4.38
C GLY A 94 10.23 -15.96 -5.24
N MET A 95 8.95 -15.68 -5.48
CA MET A 95 8.07 -16.54 -6.27
C MET A 95 8.07 -16.10 -7.73
N SER A 96 8.36 -17.04 -8.64
CA SER A 96 8.31 -16.78 -10.08
C SER A 96 6.88 -16.45 -10.52
N PRO A 97 6.72 -15.67 -11.62
CA PRO A 97 5.40 -15.30 -12.10
C PRO A 97 4.51 -16.51 -12.37
N THR A 98 3.29 -16.48 -11.84
CA THR A 98 2.30 -17.56 -12.03
C THR A 98 1.29 -17.26 -13.10
N GLY A 99 1.14 -15.99 -13.52
CA GLY A 99 0.09 -15.54 -14.42
C GLY A 99 -1.30 -15.53 -13.80
N LYS A 100 -1.41 -15.80 -12.50
CA LYS A 100 -2.69 -15.88 -11.81
C LYS A 100 -3.15 -14.51 -11.37
N GLN A 101 -4.48 -14.31 -11.35
CA GLN A 101 -5.09 -13.10 -10.84
C GLN A 101 -5.31 -13.20 -9.35
N ILE A 102 -5.15 -12.07 -8.66
CA ILE A 102 -5.44 -11.96 -7.23
C ILE A 102 -6.53 -10.93 -6.98
N SER A 103 -7.28 -11.15 -5.91
CA SER A 103 -8.21 -10.19 -5.33
C SER A 103 -8.00 -10.23 -3.83
N VAL A 104 -7.46 -9.15 -3.28
CA VAL A 104 -6.98 -9.12 -1.88
C VAL A 104 -7.58 -7.92 -1.18
N THR A 105 -8.06 -8.12 0.05
CA THR A 105 -8.56 -7.04 0.89
C THR A 105 -7.52 -6.65 1.92
N GLY A 106 -7.58 -5.39 2.35
CA GLY A 106 -6.71 -4.89 3.39
C GLY A 106 -7.25 -3.64 4.04
N ILE A 107 -6.57 -3.22 5.09
CA ILE A 107 -6.87 -2.01 5.83
C ILE A 107 -5.56 -1.33 6.17
N ASP A 108 -5.48 -0.03 5.90
CA ASP A 108 -4.36 0.80 6.32
C ASP A 108 -4.82 1.77 7.39
N ILE A 109 -3.98 1.99 8.38
CA ILE A 109 -4.09 3.13 9.28
C ILE A 109 -2.89 4.03 8.99
N ASP A 110 -3.15 5.30 8.70
CA ASP A 110 -2.12 6.28 8.39
C ASP A 110 -2.20 7.44 9.38
N ARG A 111 -1.07 7.80 9.97
CA ARG A 111 -0.96 8.98 10.82
C ARG A 111 -0.40 10.13 9.99
N ILE A 112 -1.09 11.26 10.05
CA ILE A 112 -0.80 12.44 9.21
C ILE A 112 -0.34 13.59 10.13
N ALA A 113 0.73 14.27 9.72
CA ALA A 113 1.19 15.50 10.37
C ALA A 113 1.61 16.49 9.29
N ASP A 114 1.16 17.72 9.40
CA ASP A 114 1.49 18.82 8.49
C ASP A 114 1.24 18.47 7.02
N GLY A 115 0.14 17.77 6.77
CA GLY A 115 -0.29 17.41 5.41
C GLY A 115 0.51 16.29 4.76
N LYS A 116 1.25 15.50 5.54
CA LYS A 116 2.03 14.37 5.03
C LYS A 116 1.87 13.15 5.93
N VAL A 117 2.03 11.97 5.34
CA VAL A 117 2.03 10.71 6.09
C VAL A 117 3.33 10.58 6.87
N VAL A 118 3.23 10.35 8.16
CA VAL A 118 4.38 10.17 9.06
C VAL A 118 4.58 8.69 9.36
N GLU A 119 3.48 7.95 9.44
CA GLU A 119 3.50 6.56 9.89
C GLU A 119 2.32 5.82 9.28
N CYS A 120 2.54 4.57 8.92
CA CYS A 120 1.50 3.75 8.31
C CYS A 120 1.54 2.33 8.88
N TRP A 121 0.37 1.78 9.16
CA TRP A 121 0.19 0.39 9.60
C TRP A 121 -0.72 -0.32 8.59
N PRO A 122 -0.14 -0.89 7.50
CA PRO A 122 -0.93 -1.66 6.54
C PRO A 122 -1.10 -3.10 7.01
N ILE A 123 -2.31 -3.63 6.84
CA ILE A 123 -2.62 -5.04 7.05
C ILE A 123 -3.39 -5.55 5.85
N MET A 124 -2.99 -6.69 5.32
CA MET A 124 -3.69 -7.30 4.19
C MET A 124 -3.87 -8.80 4.43
N ASP A 125 -4.76 -9.41 3.67
CA ASP A 125 -5.00 -10.86 3.71
C ASP A 125 -3.90 -11.60 2.93
N GLU A 126 -2.73 -11.74 3.56
CA GLU A 126 -1.58 -12.38 2.93
C GLU A 126 -1.83 -13.86 2.65
N LEU A 127 -2.47 -14.56 3.58
CA LEU A 127 -2.78 -15.98 3.38
C LEU A 127 -3.70 -16.17 2.17
N GLY A 128 -4.76 -15.34 2.07
CA GLY A 128 -5.66 -15.41 0.92
C GLY A 128 -4.94 -15.15 -0.40
N MET A 129 -4.02 -14.19 -0.42
CA MET A 129 -3.21 -13.92 -1.61
C MET A 129 -2.35 -15.13 -1.98
N LEU A 130 -1.65 -15.72 -1.01
CA LEU A 130 -0.79 -16.88 -1.25
C LEU A 130 -1.60 -18.09 -1.73
N GLN A 131 -2.80 -18.30 -1.18
CA GLN A 131 -3.69 -19.36 -1.63
C GLN A 131 -4.10 -19.14 -3.10
N GLN A 132 -4.43 -17.92 -3.48
CA GLN A 132 -4.80 -17.58 -4.85
C GLN A 132 -3.63 -17.79 -5.82
N LEU A 133 -2.41 -17.57 -5.38
CA LEU A 133 -1.21 -17.79 -6.17
C LEU A 133 -0.78 -19.26 -6.19
N GLY A 134 -1.40 -20.12 -5.38
CA GLY A 134 -1.04 -21.52 -5.27
C GLY A 134 0.17 -21.79 -4.40
N ALA A 135 0.60 -20.82 -3.59
CA ALA A 135 1.76 -20.94 -2.72
C ALA A 135 1.41 -21.41 -1.30
N ALA A 136 0.13 -21.54 -0.99
CA ALA A 136 -0.35 -22.05 0.29
C ALA A 136 -1.59 -22.93 0.09
N PRO A 137 -1.83 -23.89 1.01
CA PRO A 137 -2.99 -24.79 0.94
C PRO A 137 -4.33 -24.06 1.02
#